data_d80f91733913c66ff650ccfd1a41ead3
#
_entry.id   d80f91733913c66ff650ccfd1a41ead3
#
_cell.length_a   1.000
_cell.length_b   1.000
_cell.length_c   1.000
_cell.angle_alpha   90.00
_cell.angle_beta   90.00
_cell.angle_gamma   90.00
#
_symmetry.space_group_name_H-M   'P 1'
#
loop_
_entity.id
_entity.type
_entity.pdbx_description
1 polymer ?
#
loop_
_entity_poly.entity_id
_entity_poly.type
_entity_poly.pdbx_seq_one_letter_code
_entity_poly.pdbx_strand_id
1 'polypeptide(L)'
;LGSWSVWIYDVMFKLVTSYATVIALHDRLYKKNNGHVISSSTLDEKWLQNFKEPNLKKIKFLYVARINPEKGIYEFLEMFKKADLGAEISIIGKTKSLTLHKKFQSLIEGMENINFPGYISSRESLIDAYDKHNILVLPSFTEGQPYVVDEALARRRPVLIFEDIAHIIKGRRGIFVSKRDLE
;
A
#
# COMPACT_ATOMS: atom_id res chain seq x y z
N LEU A 1 19.86 -2.17 17.40
CA LEU A 1 21.12 -2.43 16.69
C LEU A 1 22.10 -1.36 17.12
N GLY A 2 23.24 -1.76 17.72
CA GLY A 2 24.19 -0.83 18.32
C GLY A 2 24.90 0.03 17.27
N SER A 3 25.43 1.16 17.70
CA SER A 3 26.17 2.18 16.92
C SER A 3 27.24 1.57 15.97
N TRP A 4 27.88 0.47 16.35
CA TRP A 4 28.93 -0.21 15.58
C TRP A 4 28.41 -0.91 14.32
N SER A 5 27.24 -1.51 14.36
CA SER A 5 26.66 -2.18 13.18
C SER A 5 26.29 -1.18 12.11
N VAL A 6 25.78 -0.01 12.48
CA VAL A 6 25.46 1.07 11.54
C VAL A 6 26.73 1.60 10.88
N TRP A 7 27.81 1.76 11.63
CA TRP A 7 29.09 2.21 11.09
C TRP A 7 29.71 1.20 10.11
N ILE A 8 29.68 -0.10 10.45
CA ILE A 8 30.16 -1.16 9.54
C ILE A 8 29.37 -1.16 8.23
N TYR A 9 28.04 -1.08 8.29
CA TYR A 9 27.20 -0.98 7.09
C TYR A 9 27.52 0.25 6.26
N ASP A 10 27.73 1.40 6.87
CA ASP A 10 28.05 2.65 6.16
C ASP A 10 29.43 2.58 5.46
N VAL A 11 30.42 1.98 6.11
CA VAL A 11 31.75 1.78 5.53
C VAL A 11 31.69 0.77 4.38
N MET A 12 31.06 -0.38 4.57
CA MET A 12 30.91 -1.39 3.52
C MET A 12 30.10 -0.85 2.34
N PHE A 13 29.02 -0.12 2.60
CA PHE A 13 28.22 0.48 1.56
C PHE A 13 29.01 1.52 0.74
N LYS A 14 29.80 2.38 1.38
CA LYS A 14 30.70 3.31 0.69
C LYS A 14 31.75 2.59 -0.15
N LEU A 15 32.33 1.52 0.37
CA LEU A 15 33.32 0.73 -0.35
C LEU A 15 32.72 0.10 -1.61
N VAL A 16 31.57 -0.55 -1.49
CA VAL A 16 30.89 -1.17 -2.64
C VAL A 16 30.48 -0.14 -3.67
N THR A 17 29.92 1.00 -3.23
CA THR A 17 29.43 2.05 -4.14
C THR A 17 30.55 2.84 -4.83
N SER A 18 31.79 2.74 -4.34
CA SER A 18 32.96 3.32 -5.04
C SER A 18 33.38 2.51 -6.29
N TYR A 19 32.99 1.23 -6.36
CA TYR A 19 33.33 0.34 -7.48
C TYR A 19 32.13 -0.10 -8.32
N ALA A 20 30.93 0.25 -7.93
CA ALA A 20 29.69 -0.16 -8.59
C ALA A 20 28.78 1.03 -8.91
N THR A 21 28.07 0.93 -10.03
CA THR A 21 26.99 1.88 -10.34
C THR A 21 25.84 1.66 -9.38
N VAL A 22 25.48 2.68 -8.63
CA VAL A 22 24.33 2.63 -7.72
C VAL A 22 23.06 2.91 -8.49
N ILE A 23 22.11 1.99 -8.44
CA ILE A 23 20.75 2.19 -8.93
C ILE A 23 19.84 2.32 -7.72
N ALA A 24 19.18 3.45 -7.57
CA ALA A 24 18.32 3.74 -6.44
C ALA A 24 16.87 3.96 -6.88
N LEU A 25 15.94 3.50 -6.06
CA LEU A 25 14.50 3.75 -6.25
C LEU A 25 14.05 5.06 -5.56
N HIS A 26 14.98 5.74 -4.87
CA HIS A 26 14.66 6.92 -4.07
C HIS A 26 15.80 7.96 -4.11
N ASP A 27 15.43 9.23 -4.27
CA ASP A 27 16.34 10.38 -4.36
C ASP A 27 17.33 10.49 -3.21
N ARG A 28 16.93 10.07 -2.00
CA ARG A 28 17.81 10.14 -0.82
C ARG A 28 19.07 9.29 -0.98
N LEU A 29 18.95 8.11 -1.58
CA LEU A 29 20.08 7.22 -1.87
C LEU A 29 20.92 7.74 -3.04
N TYR A 30 20.29 8.31 -4.06
CA TYR A 30 20.97 8.96 -5.18
C TYR A 30 21.88 10.11 -4.72
N LYS A 31 21.33 11.06 -3.98
CA LYS A 31 22.06 12.24 -3.49
C LYS A 31 23.29 11.86 -2.64
N LYS A 32 23.22 10.77 -1.90
CA LYS A 32 24.32 10.30 -1.06
C LYS A 32 25.45 9.61 -1.85
N ASN A 33 25.16 9.01 -3.00
CA ASN A 33 26.06 8.04 -3.64
C ASN A 33 26.27 8.23 -5.15
N ASN A 34 25.92 9.38 -5.72
CA ASN A 34 26.05 9.66 -7.16
C ASN A 34 25.51 8.52 -8.07
N GLY A 35 24.42 7.87 -7.65
CA GLY A 35 23.81 6.80 -8.40
C GLY A 35 22.78 7.28 -9.43
N HIS A 36 22.07 6.35 -10.03
CA HIS A 36 20.94 6.64 -10.91
C HIS A 36 19.63 6.35 -10.18
N VAL A 37 18.71 7.32 -10.19
CA VAL A 37 17.33 7.08 -9.73
C VAL A 37 16.54 6.50 -10.89
N ILE A 38 15.98 5.32 -10.67
CA ILE A 38 15.02 4.73 -11.59
C ILE A 38 13.65 4.72 -10.95
N SER A 39 12.63 5.09 -11.72
CA SER A 39 11.25 4.86 -11.34
C SER A 39 10.80 3.55 -12.00
N SER A 40 10.35 2.61 -11.18
CA SER A 40 9.71 1.40 -11.71
C SER A 40 8.20 1.54 -11.57
N SER A 41 7.45 1.04 -12.55
CA SER A 41 6.00 1.04 -12.55
C SER A 41 5.48 -0.32 -12.99
N THR A 42 4.39 -0.75 -12.39
CA THR A 42 3.62 -1.92 -12.83
C THR A 42 2.53 -1.56 -13.84
N LEU A 43 2.39 -0.27 -14.13
CA LEU A 43 1.36 0.25 -15.01
C LEU A 43 1.73 0.05 -16.48
N ASP A 44 0.75 -0.34 -17.27
CA ASP A 44 0.78 -0.32 -18.72
C ASP A 44 -0.44 0.43 -19.28
N GLU A 45 -0.61 0.44 -20.60
CA GLU A 45 -1.70 1.15 -21.26
C GLU A 45 -3.10 0.71 -20.81
N LYS A 46 -3.28 -0.55 -20.40
CA LYS A 46 -4.57 -1.06 -19.90
C LYS A 46 -5.03 -0.34 -18.65
N TRP A 47 -4.11 0.09 -17.80
CA TRP A 47 -4.42 0.87 -16.60
C TRP A 47 -4.94 2.27 -16.90
N LEU A 48 -4.63 2.81 -18.08
CA LEU A 48 -4.92 4.18 -18.47
C LEU A 48 -6.10 4.30 -19.47
N GLN A 49 -6.81 3.20 -19.72
CA GLN A 49 -7.91 3.14 -20.69
C GLN A 49 -9.21 2.67 -20.03
N ASN A 50 -10.33 2.93 -20.67
CA ASN A 50 -11.65 2.43 -20.31
C ASN A 50 -12.01 2.70 -18.82
N PHE A 51 -11.83 3.94 -18.38
CA PHE A 51 -12.14 4.36 -17.01
C PHE A 51 -13.63 4.19 -16.70
N LYS A 52 -13.93 3.62 -15.54
CA LYS A 52 -15.27 3.60 -14.98
C LYS A 52 -15.37 4.65 -13.90
N GLU A 53 -16.37 5.51 -13.97
CA GLU A 53 -16.63 6.49 -12.92
C GLU A 53 -17.04 5.78 -11.61
N PRO A 54 -16.57 6.26 -10.46
CA PRO A 54 -16.92 5.67 -9.17
C PRO A 54 -18.39 5.88 -8.85
N ASN A 55 -19.08 4.87 -8.35
CA ASN A 55 -20.41 5.03 -7.80
C ASN A 55 -20.32 5.59 -6.38
N LEU A 56 -20.63 6.88 -6.22
CA LEU A 56 -20.53 7.57 -4.94
C LEU A 56 -21.75 7.41 -4.01
N LYS A 57 -22.76 6.63 -4.42
CA LYS A 57 -23.95 6.38 -3.57
C LYS A 57 -23.64 5.54 -2.33
N LYS A 58 -22.60 4.70 -2.41
CA LYS A 58 -22.13 3.86 -1.31
C LYS A 58 -20.61 3.89 -1.26
N ILE A 59 -20.05 4.16 -0.11
CA ILE A 59 -18.60 4.16 0.07
C ILE A 59 -18.09 2.72 0.06
N LYS A 60 -17.18 2.43 -0.86
CA LYS A 60 -16.53 1.14 -1.01
C LYS A 60 -15.02 1.31 -0.96
N PHE A 61 -14.41 0.82 0.10
CA PHE A 61 -12.97 0.78 0.24
C PHE A 61 -12.37 -0.43 -0.47
N LEU A 62 -11.17 -0.25 -0.98
CA LEU A 62 -10.34 -1.32 -1.51
C LEU A 62 -9.02 -1.37 -0.72
N TYR A 63 -8.63 -2.54 -0.29
CA TYR A 63 -7.30 -2.83 0.24
C TYR A 63 -6.61 -3.83 -0.69
N VAL A 64 -5.38 -3.51 -1.13
CA VAL A 64 -4.59 -4.40 -2.00
C VAL A 64 -3.17 -4.48 -1.45
N ALA A 65 -2.89 -5.48 -0.65
CA ALA A 65 -1.55 -5.75 -0.12
C ALA A 65 -1.47 -7.15 0.49
N ARG A 66 -0.27 -7.56 0.89
CA ARG A 66 -0.10 -8.74 1.75
C ARG A 66 -0.82 -8.53 3.09
N ILE A 67 -1.45 -9.58 3.60
CA ILE A 67 -2.11 -9.56 4.90
C ILE A 67 -1.08 -9.92 5.96
N ASN A 68 -0.46 -8.91 6.54
CA ASN A 68 0.51 -9.04 7.62
C ASN A 68 0.49 -7.78 8.50
N PRO A 69 1.03 -7.83 9.73
CA PRO A 69 0.99 -6.70 10.67
C PRO A 69 1.62 -5.42 10.11
N GLU A 70 2.75 -5.51 9.41
CA GLU A 70 3.44 -4.34 8.85
C GLU A 70 2.62 -3.54 7.84
N LYS A 71 1.57 -4.19 7.26
CA LYS A 71 0.62 -3.55 6.34
C LYS A 71 -0.59 -2.92 7.04
N GLY A 72 -0.63 -2.96 8.38
CA GLY A 72 -1.58 -2.26 9.20
C GLY A 72 -3.05 -2.67 9.02
N ILE A 73 -3.32 -3.81 8.40
CA ILE A 73 -4.69 -4.24 8.09
C ILE A 73 -5.47 -4.57 9.34
N TYR A 74 -4.82 -5.13 10.37
CA TYR A 74 -5.49 -5.53 11.61
C TYR A 74 -6.02 -4.31 12.37
N GLU A 75 -5.16 -3.32 12.56
CA GLU A 75 -5.48 -2.06 13.24
C GLU A 75 -6.52 -1.29 12.44
N PHE A 76 -6.39 -1.26 11.11
CA PHE A 76 -7.37 -0.60 10.25
C PHE A 76 -8.76 -1.25 10.36
N LEU A 77 -8.85 -2.58 10.40
CA LEU A 77 -10.15 -3.26 10.53
C LEU A 77 -10.79 -3.02 11.90
N GLU A 78 -10.02 -2.92 12.97
CA GLU A 78 -10.53 -2.52 14.28
C GLU A 78 -11.09 -1.10 14.26
N MET A 79 -10.38 -0.15 13.63
CA MET A 79 -10.88 1.21 13.40
C MET A 79 -12.15 1.22 12.55
N PHE A 80 -12.14 0.49 11.44
CA PHE A 80 -13.26 0.39 10.50
C PHE A 80 -14.52 -0.16 11.17
N LYS A 81 -14.36 -1.17 12.03
CA LYS A 81 -15.46 -1.73 12.83
C LYS A 81 -16.04 -0.73 13.82
N LYS A 82 -15.17 0.02 14.52
CA LYS A 82 -15.60 1.02 15.50
C LYS A 82 -16.29 2.23 14.87
N ALA A 83 -15.85 2.61 13.67
CA ALA A 83 -16.35 3.81 13.00
C ALA A 83 -17.78 3.64 12.44
N ASP A 84 -18.27 2.43 12.26
CA ASP A 84 -19.63 2.09 11.77
C ASP A 84 -20.12 3.00 10.61
N LEU A 85 -19.29 3.17 9.60
CA LEU A 85 -19.51 4.13 8.51
C LEU A 85 -20.59 3.71 7.50
N GLY A 86 -21.23 2.55 7.68
CA GLY A 86 -22.10 1.95 6.66
C GLY A 86 -21.38 1.66 5.34
N ALA A 87 -20.05 1.61 5.36
CA ALA A 87 -19.21 1.39 4.21
C ALA A 87 -18.88 -0.09 4.03
N GLU A 88 -18.51 -0.47 2.80
CA GLU A 88 -17.98 -1.80 2.47
C GLU A 88 -16.48 -1.74 2.25
N ILE A 89 -15.79 -2.86 2.51
CA ILE A 89 -14.39 -3.01 2.14
C ILE A 89 -14.15 -4.35 1.45
N SER A 90 -13.40 -4.32 0.34
CA SER A 90 -12.82 -5.54 -0.24
C SER A 90 -11.32 -5.60 0.06
N ILE A 91 -10.87 -6.77 0.52
CA ILE A 91 -9.49 -7.03 0.92
C ILE A 91 -8.88 -8.02 -0.06
N ILE A 92 -7.98 -7.54 -0.91
CA ILE A 92 -7.28 -8.35 -1.90
C ILE A 92 -5.86 -8.61 -1.41
N GLY A 93 -5.53 -9.87 -1.23
CA GLY A 93 -4.21 -10.26 -0.78
C GLY A 93 -4.12 -11.66 -0.23
N LYS A 94 -2.95 -12.02 0.25
CA LYS A 94 -2.71 -13.31 0.91
C LYS A 94 -1.87 -13.14 2.17
N THR A 95 -2.03 -14.04 3.09
CA THR A 95 -1.18 -14.17 4.29
C THR A 95 0.09 -14.95 3.99
N LYS A 96 1.16 -14.69 4.73
CA LYS A 96 2.41 -15.45 4.61
C LYS A 96 2.38 -16.81 5.32
N SER A 97 1.50 -16.97 6.30
CA SER A 97 1.42 -18.18 7.13
C SER A 97 -0.01 -18.55 7.47
N LEU A 98 -0.21 -19.81 7.81
CA LEU A 98 -1.51 -20.31 8.28
C LEU A 98 -1.95 -19.63 9.58
N THR A 99 -1.03 -19.33 10.47
CA THR A 99 -1.32 -18.63 11.75
C THR A 99 -1.90 -17.24 11.49
N LEU A 100 -1.24 -16.46 10.62
CA LEU A 100 -1.75 -15.13 10.23
C LEU A 100 -3.09 -15.23 9.50
N HIS A 101 -3.28 -16.27 8.69
CA HIS A 101 -4.55 -16.50 8.01
C HIS A 101 -5.69 -16.74 9.00
N LYS A 102 -5.50 -17.63 9.98
CA LYS A 102 -6.48 -17.89 11.02
C LYS A 102 -6.80 -16.64 11.84
N LYS A 103 -5.78 -15.90 12.26
CA LYS A 103 -5.95 -14.63 12.98
C LYS A 103 -6.78 -13.64 12.16
N PHE A 104 -6.49 -13.49 10.87
CA PHE A 104 -7.20 -12.59 9.98
C PHE A 104 -8.66 -13.03 9.80
N GLN A 105 -8.91 -14.31 9.54
CA GLN A 105 -10.27 -14.84 9.41
C GLN A 105 -11.11 -14.62 10.68
N SER A 106 -10.54 -14.90 11.86
CA SER A 106 -11.23 -14.64 13.12
C SER A 106 -11.56 -13.15 13.34
N LEU A 107 -10.72 -12.25 12.82
CA LEU A 107 -10.96 -10.82 12.93
C LEU A 107 -12.15 -10.34 12.07
N ILE A 108 -12.33 -10.92 10.88
CA ILE A 108 -13.40 -10.54 9.95
C ILE A 108 -14.67 -11.37 10.11
N GLU A 109 -14.64 -12.37 10.96
CA GLU A 109 -15.79 -13.25 11.23
C GLU A 109 -17.00 -12.42 11.70
N GLY A 110 -18.16 -12.65 11.07
CA GLY A 110 -19.39 -11.92 11.37
C GLY A 110 -19.47 -10.49 10.82
N MET A 111 -18.47 -10.02 10.07
CA MET A 111 -18.49 -8.69 9.44
C MET A 111 -19.01 -8.79 8.00
N GLU A 112 -20.34 -8.61 7.81
CA GLU A 112 -20.99 -8.73 6.50
C GLU A 112 -20.55 -7.69 5.45
N ASN A 113 -19.99 -6.56 5.91
CA ASN A 113 -19.49 -5.48 5.05
C ASN A 113 -18.04 -5.68 4.60
N ILE A 114 -17.42 -6.83 4.90
CA ILE A 114 -16.08 -7.20 4.44
C ILE A 114 -16.16 -8.30 3.38
N ASN A 115 -15.56 -8.05 2.22
CA ASN A 115 -15.37 -9.03 1.16
C ASN A 115 -13.90 -9.41 1.06
N PHE A 116 -13.59 -10.70 1.16
CA PHE A 116 -12.22 -11.21 1.06
C PHE A 116 -12.12 -12.26 -0.07
N PRO A 117 -11.91 -11.85 -1.32
CA PRO A 117 -11.74 -12.77 -2.45
C PRO A 117 -10.38 -13.47 -2.47
N GLY A 118 -9.47 -13.13 -1.56
CA GLY A 118 -8.11 -13.64 -1.56
C GLY A 118 -7.19 -12.90 -2.52
N TYR A 119 -6.18 -13.60 -3.07
CA TYR A 119 -5.22 -13.02 -4.00
C TYR A 119 -5.74 -13.04 -5.44
N ILE A 120 -5.66 -11.91 -6.12
CA ILE A 120 -6.00 -11.78 -7.54
C ILE A 120 -4.70 -11.72 -8.34
N SER A 121 -4.51 -12.68 -9.26
CA SER A 121 -3.34 -12.76 -10.14
C SER A 121 -3.55 -12.12 -11.52
N SER A 122 -4.81 -12.08 -11.99
CA SER A 122 -5.14 -11.47 -13.28
C SER A 122 -5.12 -9.94 -13.17
N ARG A 123 -4.41 -9.31 -14.10
CA ARG A 123 -4.37 -7.83 -14.20
C ARG A 123 -5.76 -7.26 -14.49
N GLU A 124 -6.49 -7.85 -15.38
CA GLU A 124 -7.84 -7.42 -15.75
C GLU A 124 -8.80 -7.48 -14.57
N SER A 125 -8.72 -8.54 -13.78
CA SER A 125 -9.52 -8.69 -12.56
C SER A 125 -9.10 -7.68 -11.49
N LEU A 126 -7.81 -7.34 -11.42
CA LEU A 126 -7.32 -6.33 -10.49
C LEU A 126 -7.80 -4.92 -10.89
N ILE A 127 -7.71 -4.57 -12.17
CA ILE A 127 -8.26 -3.31 -12.73
C ILE A 127 -9.77 -3.22 -12.43
N ASP A 128 -10.52 -4.29 -12.67
CA ASP A 128 -11.96 -4.33 -12.38
C ASP A 128 -12.26 -4.16 -10.88
N ALA A 129 -11.39 -4.68 -10.01
CA ALA A 129 -11.50 -4.45 -8.57
C ALA A 129 -11.33 -2.97 -8.22
N TYR A 130 -10.30 -2.29 -8.76
CA TYR A 130 -10.17 -0.83 -8.56
C TYR A 130 -11.40 -0.08 -9.09
N ASP A 131 -11.93 -0.47 -10.23
CA ASP A 131 -13.08 0.19 -10.86
C ASP A 131 -14.39 0.03 -10.07
N LYS A 132 -14.55 -1.07 -9.34
CA LYS A 132 -15.73 -1.35 -8.51
C LYS A 132 -15.71 -0.63 -7.15
N HIS A 133 -14.58 -0.03 -6.79
CA HIS A 133 -14.39 0.63 -5.49
C HIS A 133 -14.18 2.15 -5.66
N ASN A 134 -14.36 2.88 -4.56
CA ASN A 134 -14.28 4.34 -4.57
C ASN A 134 -12.93 4.85 -4.06
N ILE A 135 -12.33 4.18 -3.08
CA ILE A 135 -11.16 4.65 -2.34
C ILE A 135 -10.24 3.46 -2.10
N LEU A 136 -8.95 3.60 -2.46
CA LEU A 136 -7.93 2.69 -1.96
C LEU A 136 -7.54 3.11 -0.54
N VAL A 137 -7.48 2.16 0.40
CA VAL A 137 -6.89 2.38 1.71
C VAL A 137 -5.58 1.62 1.82
N LEU A 138 -4.52 2.32 2.24
CA LEU A 138 -3.20 1.74 2.47
C LEU A 138 -2.74 2.08 3.89
N PRO A 139 -3.11 1.25 4.89
CA PRO A 139 -2.86 1.53 6.29
C PRO A 139 -1.48 1.06 6.77
N SER A 140 -0.52 0.91 5.86
CA SER A 140 0.81 0.39 6.14
C SER A 140 1.57 1.24 7.17
N PHE A 141 2.33 0.59 8.05
CA PHE A 141 3.29 1.26 8.94
C PHE A 141 4.60 1.58 8.23
N THR A 142 4.94 0.81 7.19
CA THR A 142 6.14 1.02 6.39
C THR A 142 5.91 0.62 4.94
N GLU A 143 6.48 1.41 4.04
CA GLU A 143 6.52 1.15 2.60
C GLU A 143 7.87 1.58 2.03
N GLY A 144 8.26 0.95 0.91
CA GLY A 144 9.36 1.44 0.10
C GLY A 144 8.83 2.21 -1.10
N GLN A 145 8.16 1.49 -2.01
CA GLN A 145 7.47 2.05 -3.18
C GLN A 145 6.13 1.31 -3.35
N PRO A 146 5.04 1.89 -2.85
CA PRO A 146 3.73 1.24 -2.88
C PRO A 146 3.07 1.39 -4.27
N TYR A 147 3.30 0.43 -5.17
CA TYR A 147 2.73 0.42 -6.53
C TYR A 147 1.21 0.51 -6.56
N VAL A 148 0.52 -0.01 -5.55
CA VAL A 148 -0.93 0.06 -5.41
C VAL A 148 -1.46 1.49 -5.40
N VAL A 149 -0.64 2.45 -4.96
CA VAL A 149 -0.97 3.89 -5.02
C VAL A 149 -1.01 4.35 -6.47
N ASP A 150 -0.01 3.97 -7.27
CA ASP A 150 0.02 4.32 -8.70
C ASP A 150 -1.13 3.65 -9.45
N GLU A 151 -1.43 2.40 -9.13
CA GLU A 151 -2.56 1.64 -9.67
C GLU A 151 -3.90 2.33 -9.39
N ALA A 152 -4.14 2.73 -8.14
CA ALA A 152 -5.37 3.43 -7.75
C ALA A 152 -5.51 4.78 -8.47
N LEU A 153 -4.45 5.60 -8.48
CA LEU A 153 -4.47 6.91 -9.13
C LEU A 153 -4.63 6.77 -10.65
N ALA A 154 -4.03 5.74 -11.28
CA ALA A 154 -4.23 5.41 -12.69
C ALA A 154 -5.70 5.08 -12.99
N ARG A 155 -6.43 4.49 -12.03
CA ARG A 155 -7.88 4.24 -12.14
C ARG A 155 -8.73 5.37 -11.57
N ARG A 156 -8.16 6.56 -11.32
CA ARG A 156 -8.84 7.74 -10.76
C ARG A 156 -9.51 7.47 -9.41
N ARG A 157 -8.90 6.58 -8.61
CA ARG A 157 -9.35 6.30 -7.25
C ARG A 157 -8.47 7.06 -6.26
N PRO A 158 -9.05 7.91 -5.40
CA PRO A 158 -8.31 8.53 -4.31
C PRO A 158 -7.75 7.46 -3.38
N VAL A 159 -6.65 7.83 -2.71
CA VAL A 159 -5.93 6.93 -1.81
C VAL A 159 -5.94 7.54 -0.41
N LEU A 160 -6.39 6.76 0.56
CA LEU A 160 -6.28 7.08 1.98
C LEU A 160 -5.05 6.36 2.55
N ILE A 161 -4.13 7.13 3.11
CA ILE A 161 -2.94 6.64 3.81
C ILE A 161 -2.90 7.20 5.23
N PHE A 162 -1.99 6.68 6.04
CA PHE A 162 -1.71 7.21 7.37
C PHE A 162 -0.36 7.92 7.44
N GLU A 163 -0.15 8.74 8.47
CA GLU A 163 1.04 9.57 8.65
C GLU A 163 2.34 8.76 8.61
N ASP A 164 2.29 7.48 9.02
CA ASP A 164 3.43 6.55 9.02
C ASP A 164 4.19 6.52 7.69
N ILE A 165 3.47 6.53 6.56
CA ILE A 165 4.03 6.44 5.22
C ILE A 165 3.89 7.72 4.39
N ALA A 166 3.35 8.80 4.97
CA ALA A 166 3.10 10.05 4.26
C ALA A 166 4.39 10.66 3.67
N HIS A 167 5.54 10.45 4.33
CA HIS A 167 6.84 10.95 3.87
C HIS A 167 7.31 10.35 2.53
N ILE A 168 6.73 9.22 2.09
CA ILE A 168 7.09 8.51 0.86
C ILE A 168 6.31 9.07 -0.34
N ILE A 169 5.03 9.41 -0.13
CA ILE A 169 4.08 9.68 -1.22
C ILE A 169 3.31 10.98 -1.08
N LYS A 170 3.66 11.83 -0.08
CA LYS A 170 3.00 13.13 0.12
C LYS A 170 3.18 14.07 -1.07
N GLY A 171 2.22 14.99 -1.23
CA GLY A 171 2.26 16.03 -2.26
C GLY A 171 1.70 15.58 -3.62
N ARG A 172 1.28 14.32 -3.76
CA ARG A 172 0.58 13.85 -4.97
C ARG A 172 -0.93 14.12 -4.86
N ARG A 173 -1.52 14.59 -5.95
CA ARG A 173 -2.98 14.79 -6.02
C ARG A 173 -3.72 13.47 -5.87
N GLY A 174 -4.84 13.48 -5.15
CA GLY A 174 -5.66 12.30 -4.91
C GLY A 174 -5.20 11.43 -3.75
N ILE A 175 -4.18 11.86 -2.98
CA ILE A 175 -3.75 11.19 -1.76
C ILE A 175 -4.20 11.99 -0.56
N PHE A 176 -4.90 11.33 0.36
CA PHE A 176 -5.38 11.86 1.62
C PHE A 176 -4.64 11.19 2.77
N VAL A 177 -4.17 12.00 3.71
CA VAL A 177 -3.42 11.54 4.88
C VAL A 177 -4.30 11.67 6.11
N SER A 178 -4.41 10.61 6.89
CA SER A 178 -5.09 10.61 8.18
C SER A 178 -4.11 10.27 9.30
N LYS A 179 -4.45 10.70 10.50
CA LYS A 179 -3.84 10.17 11.72
C LYS A 179 -4.42 8.80 12.02
N ARG A 180 -3.65 8.03 12.80
CA ARG A 180 -4.06 6.69 13.27
C ARG A 180 -4.67 6.79 14.67
N ASP A 181 -5.50 7.79 14.91
CA ASP A 181 -6.15 7.95 16.20
C ASP A 181 -7.45 7.16 16.23
N LEU A 182 -7.66 6.46 17.35
CA LEU A 182 -8.89 5.71 17.66
C LEU A 182 -9.79 6.47 18.64
N GLU A 183 -9.46 7.76 18.90
CA GLU A 183 -10.25 8.63 19.78
C GLU A 183 -11.45 9.23 19.05
#